data_e9b1af5f26130ae41000fca4d8e02fbd
#
_entry.id   e9b1af5f26130ae41000fca4d8e02fbd
#
_cell.length_a   1.000
_cell.length_b   1.000
_cell.length_c   1.000
_cell.angle_alpha   90.00
_cell.angle_beta   90.00
_cell.angle_gamma   90.00
#
_symmetry.space_group_name_H-M   'P 1'
#
loop_
_entity.id
_entity.type
_entity.pdbx_description
1 polymer ?
#
loop_
_entity_poly.entity_id
_entity_poly.type
_entity_poly.pdbx_seq_one_letter_code
_entity_poly.pdbx_strand_id
1 'polypeptide(L)'
;METVTLYVESQVSHVGQIITGFLMLKQQGWDVKLIDNSKKQPGFYHGVPMIRAEYRGKRIVYDLGDGYNVPEDIMTGLEDCDFYFKRSFSGEKNQMLLRGYEGKMFPLGLYFRVTHKKNPINEPLWKSLLKPLMGKAPARYFVPEVFAGKPEREGDRPVRILFLTQLWNDHEPGFSQEENRERTYINQMRIDIIRALRKRYGDAFIGGLNDSALSREWAPDLIMPAEFTERRHYLSLVHSCDICIGSMGLFESIGGKTGEYVAAAKAIVNERLHYTVTGDFAEGKHYLSFETVEQCLNAVQRLVEDAELRFAMKQANAEYYQKFLRPDVLVKNTLALVDSRIAREENVEI
;
A
#
# COMPACT_ATOMS: atom_id res chain seq x y z
N MET A 1 14.64 -26.64 8.44
CA MET A 1 14.11 -25.31 8.05
C MET A 1 13.86 -24.59 9.36
N GLU A 2 14.39 -23.37 9.53
CA GLU A 2 14.26 -22.65 10.80
C GLU A 2 12.84 -22.13 11.00
N THR A 3 12.39 -22.10 12.25
CA THR A 3 11.04 -21.63 12.60
C THR A 3 10.99 -20.11 12.55
N VAL A 4 9.95 -19.54 11.92
CA VAL A 4 9.58 -18.13 12.04
C VAL A 4 8.39 -18.02 12.97
N THR A 5 8.47 -17.21 14.02
CA THR A 5 7.34 -16.91 14.91
C THR A 5 6.80 -15.51 14.62
N LEU A 6 5.53 -15.41 14.21
CA LEU A 6 4.83 -14.14 13.96
C LEU A 6 3.88 -13.84 15.12
N TYR A 7 4.03 -12.67 15.74
CA TYR A 7 3.19 -12.20 16.84
C TYR A 7 2.18 -11.18 16.32
N VAL A 8 0.91 -11.55 16.25
CA VAL A 8 -0.19 -10.68 15.81
C VAL A 8 -0.76 -9.98 17.03
N GLU A 9 -0.33 -8.74 17.26
CA GLU A 9 -0.74 -7.90 18.40
C GLU A 9 -1.62 -6.73 17.95
N SER A 10 -1.45 -6.25 16.72
CA SER A 10 -2.24 -5.18 16.11
C SER A 10 -3.52 -5.71 15.49
N GLN A 11 -4.62 -4.93 15.60
CA GLN A 11 -5.87 -5.15 14.86
C GLN A 11 -6.00 -4.25 13.63
N VAL A 12 -5.02 -3.38 13.38
CA VAL A 12 -5.02 -2.45 12.25
C VAL A 12 -4.88 -3.24 10.94
N SER A 13 -5.79 -2.98 10.01
CA SER A 13 -5.85 -3.75 8.74
C SER A 13 -4.58 -3.65 7.89
N HIS A 14 -3.73 -2.65 8.12
CA HIS A 14 -2.47 -2.46 7.40
C HIS A 14 -1.50 -3.64 7.58
N VAL A 15 -1.44 -4.26 8.77
CA VAL A 15 -0.56 -5.41 9.01
C VAL A 15 -0.99 -6.68 8.24
N GLY A 16 -2.17 -6.64 7.61
CA GLY A 16 -2.72 -7.75 6.84
C GLY A 16 -1.82 -8.24 5.71
N GLN A 17 -1.04 -7.37 5.07
CA GLN A 17 -0.10 -7.77 4.01
C GLN A 17 1.02 -8.66 4.55
N ILE A 18 1.59 -8.32 5.71
CA ILE A 18 2.66 -9.10 6.36
C ILE A 18 2.12 -10.45 6.84
N ILE A 19 0.97 -10.45 7.54
CA ILE A 19 0.31 -11.69 7.96
C ILE A 19 0.03 -12.60 6.76
N THR A 20 -0.46 -12.02 5.66
CA THR A 20 -0.72 -12.76 4.42
C THR A 20 0.56 -13.38 3.88
N GLY A 21 1.66 -12.64 3.85
CA GLY A 21 2.96 -13.15 3.39
C GLY A 21 3.42 -14.36 4.19
N PHE A 22 3.40 -14.29 5.52
CA PHE A 22 3.79 -15.42 6.38
C PHE A 22 2.84 -16.62 6.25
N LEU A 23 1.53 -16.39 6.10
CA LEU A 23 0.57 -17.49 5.87
C LEU A 23 0.78 -18.16 4.51
N MET A 24 1.16 -17.42 3.48
CA MET A 24 1.53 -17.98 2.18
C MET A 24 2.83 -18.77 2.27
N LEU A 25 3.86 -18.29 2.98
CA LEU A 25 5.09 -19.05 3.23
C LEU A 25 4.78 -20.37 3.96
N LYS A 26 3.89 -20.34 4.96
CA LYS A 26 3.42 -21.56 5.64
C LYS A 26 2.79 -22.57 4.68
N GLN A 27 2.00 -22.10 3.72
CA GLN A 27 1.42 -22.95 2.67
C GLN A 27 2.48 -23.54 1.72
N GLN A 28 3.61 -22.84 1.55
CA GLN A 28 4.76 -23.27 0.77
C GLN A 28 5.72 -24.20 1.55
N GLY A 29 5.35 -24.61 2.78
CA GLY A 29 6.11 -25.55 3.59
C GLY A 29 7.11 -24.92 4.57
N TRP A 30 7.10 -23.59 4.75
CA TRP A 30 7.91 -22.96 5.80
C TRP A 30 7.33 -23.27 7.18
N ASP A 31 8.19 -23.45 8.18
CA ASP A 31 7.78 -23.61 9.58
C ASP A 31 7.44 -22.22 10.17
N VAL A 32 6.17 -21.81 10.01
CA VAL A 32 5.65 -20.54 10.51
C VAL A 32 4.70 -20.80 11.68
N LYS A 33 5.07 -20.32 12.86
CA LYS A 33 4.20 -20.25 14.05
C LYS A 33 3.53 -18.90 14.10
N LEU A 34 2.23 -18.86 14.28
CA LEU A 34 1.46 -17.64 14.43
C LEU A 34 0.86 -17.60 15.83
N ILE A 35 1.21 -16.54 16.58
CA ILE A 35 0.72 -16.29 17.95
C ILE A 35 -0.24 -15.10 17.87
N ASP A 36 -1.54 -15.39 18.02
CA ASP A 36 -2.58 -14.35 17.98
C ASP A 36 -2.82 -13.80 19.39
N ASN A 37 -2.32 -12.59 19.62
CA ASN A 37 -2.55 -11.78 20.82
C ASN A 37 -3.46 -10.58 20.53
N SER A 38 -4.00 -10.44 19.32
CA SER A 38 -4.77 -9.26 18.88
C SER A 38 -6.02 -8.97 19.71
N LYS A 39 -6.57 -10.00 20.38
CA LYS A 39 -7.77 -9.89 21.23
C LYS A 39 -7.45 -9.85 22.73
N LYS A 40 -6.22 -10.04 23.12
CA LYS A 40 -5.80 -9.90 24.52
C LYS A 40 -5.66 -8.42 24.86
N GLN A 41 -5.52 -8.08 26.16
CA GLN A 41 -5.31 -6.69 26.59
C GLN A 41 -4.25 -5.99 25.76
N PRO A 42 -4.31 -4.64 25.58
CA PRO A 42 -3.51 -3.94 24.59
C PRO A 42 -2.07 -4.43 24.65
N GLY A 43 -1.72 -5.24 23.65
CA GLY A 43 -0.35 -5.65 23.40
C GLY A 43 0.46 -4.44 22.97
N PHE A 44 1.75 -4.60 22.90
CA PHE A 44 2.73 -3.56 22.61
C PHE A 44 2.39 -2.70 21.37
N TYR A 45 1.74 -3.31 20.34
CA TYR A 45 1.35 -2.65 19.08
C TYR A 45 -0.16 -2.54 18.89
N HIS A 46 -0.93 -2.56 19.98
CA HIS A 46 -2.38 -2.43 19.87
C HIS A 46 -2.76 -1.05 19.30
N GLY A 47 -3.48 -1.06 18.17
CA GLY A 47 -3.87 0.19 17.49
C GLY A 47 -2.79 0.80 16.60
N VAL A 48 -1.55 0.32 16.64
CA VAL A 48 -0.44 0.79 15.80
C VAL A 48 -0.31 -0.13 14.57
N PRO A 49 0.01 0.39 13.38
CA PRO A 49 0.15 -0.42 12.17
C PRO A 49 1.50 -1.16 12.13
N MET A 50 1.88 -1.82 13.22
CA MET A 50 3.12 -2.58 13.37
C MET A 50 2.86 -4.03 13.73
N ILE A 51 3.80 -4.92 13.35
CA ILE A 51 3.75 -6.35 13.66
C ILE A 51 5.16 -6.90 13.85
N ARG A 52 5.32 -7.83 14.78
CA ARG A 52 6.61 -8.39 15.17
C ARG A 52 6.75 -9.84 14.71
N ALA A 53 7.99 -10.21 14.32
CA ALA A 53 8.39 -11.58 14.07
C ALA A 53 9.72 -11.92 14.77
N GLU A 54 9.94 -13.19 15.03
CA GLU A 54 11.22 -13.73 15.46
C GLU A 54 11.71 -14.76 14.44
N TYR A 55 12.97 -14.62 14.04
CA TYR A 55 13.62 -15.49 13.09
C TYR A 55 15.13 -15.61 13.39
N ARG A 56 15.66 -16.83 13.53
CA ARG A 56 17.08 -17.09 13.85
C ARG A 56 17.58 -16.32 15.09
N GLY A 57 16.75 -16.23 16.13
CA GLY A 57 17.07 -15.52 17.34
C GLY A 57 17.04 -13.99 17.22
N LYS A 58 16.75 -13.43 16.04
CA LYS A 58 16.63 -11.99 15.82
C LYS A 58 15.16 -11.55 15.88
N ARG A 59 14.90 -10.40 16.48
CA ARG A 59 13.58 -9.75 16.52
C ARG A 59 13.43 -8.79 15.36
N ILE A 60 12.34 -8.93 14.64
CA ILE A 60 12.03 -8.16 13.43
C ILE A 60 10.73 -7.39 13.66
N VAL A 61 10.71 -6.08 13.38
CA VAL A 61 9.51 -5.27 13.37
C VAL A 61 9.20 -4.83 11.94
N TYR A 62 7.94 -4.97 11.55
CA TYR A 62 7.38 -4.44 10.30
C TYR A 62 6.47 -3.28 10.64
N ASP A 63 6.84 -2.08 10.20
CA ASP A 63 6.09 -0.84 10.37
C ASP A 63 5.39 -0.46 9.04
N LEU A 64 4.05 -0.53 9.06
CA LEU A 64 3.18 -0.17 7.94
C LEU A 64 2.59 1.25 8.10
N GLY A 65 3.07 2.03 9.07
CA GLY A 65 2.63 3.39 9.36
C GLY A 65 2.95 4.38 8.24
N ASP A 66 2.12 5.42 8.18
CA ASP A 66 2.31 6.55 7.27
C ASP A 66 3.30 7.55 7.88
N GLY A 67 4.38 7.86 7.18
CA GLY A 67 5.34 8.90 7.57
C GLY A 67 6.08 8.65 8.90
N TYR A 68 6.38 9.76 9.59
CA TYR A 68 7.14 9.84 10.84
C TYR A 68 6.41 10.65 11.92
N ASN A 69 5.10 10.77 11.80
CA ASN A 69 4.26 11.63 12.64
C ASN A 69 4.02 11.12 14.07
N VAL A 70 4.36 9.86 14.36
CA VAL A 70 4.25 9.26 15.69
C VAL A 70 5.61 8.68 16.08
N PRO A 71 6.59 9.56 16.46
CA PRO A 71 7.95 9.12 16.73
C PRO A 71 8.05 8.18 17.94
N GLU A 72 7.17 8.29 18.93
CA GLU A 72 7.13 7.42 20.11
C GLU A 72 6.85 5.96 19.72
N ASP A 73 5.91 5.73 18.80
CA ASP A 73 5.61 4.38 18.32
C ASP A 73 6.80 3.80 17.55
N ILE A 74 7.46 4.61 16.72
CA ILE A 74 8.65 4.21 15.97
C ILE A 74 9.79 3.87 16.93
N MET A 75 10.06 4.72 17.93
CA MET A 75 11.09 4.48 18.92
C MET A 75 10.83 3.20 19.71
N THR A 76 9.60 2.99 20.14
CA THR A 76 9.19 1.77 20.84
C THR A 76 9.48 0.51 19.99
N GLY A 77 9.17 0.56 18.69
CA GLY A 77 9.48 -0.54 17.76
C GLY A 77 10.97 -0.75 17.56
N LEU A 78 11.76 0.34 17.48
CA LEU A 78 13.21 0.30 17.34
C LEU A 78 13.93 -0.28 18.56
N GLU A 79 13.46 0.02 19.76
CA GLU A 79 14.02 -0.52 21.01
C GLU A 79 13.76 -2.03 21.15
N ASP A 80 12.64 -2.51 20.61
CA ASP A 80 12.23 -3.93 20.69
C ASP A 80 12.79 -4.82 19.58
N CYS A 81 13.61 -4.33 18.65
CA CYS A 81 14.04 -5.12 17.51
C CYS A 81 15.53 -5.08 17.18
N ASP A 82 15.99 -6.09 16.45
CA ASP A 82 17.28 -6.14 15.79
C ASP A 82 17.18 -5.62 14.34
N PHE A 83 16.00 -5.80 13.70
CA PHE A 83 15.70 -5.35 12.33
C PHE A 83 14.36 -4.64 12.29
N TYR A 84 14.35 -3.44 11.71
CA TYR A 84 13.14 -2.62 11.57
C TYR A 84 12.87 -2.33 10.09
N PHE A 85 11.79 -2.88 9.55
CA PHE A 85 11.35 -2.67 8.17
C PHE A 85 10.24 -1.65 8.12
N LYS A 86 10.51 -0.47 7.55
CA LYS A 86 9.58 0.65 7.47
C LYS A 86 9.01 0.83 6.08
N ARG A 87 7.68 0.91 5.96
CA ARG A 87 6.99 1.20 4.69
C ARG A 87 7.34 2.58 4.16
N SER A 88 7.16 3.61 4.98
CA SER A 88 7.50 5.00 4.64
C SER A 88 8.95 5.29 5.02
N PHE A 89 9.90 4.61 4.37
CA PHE A 89 11.33 4.72 4.70
C PHE A 89 11.97 5.95 4.04
N SER A 90 12.66 6.76 4.83
CA SER A 90 13.51 7.86 4.36
C SER A 90 14.84 7.86 5.12
N GLY A 91 15.95 7.68 4.40
CA GLY A 91 17.30 7.74 4.98
C GLY A 91 17.57 9.10 5.64
N GLU A 92 17.13 10.18 5.02
CA GLU A 92 17.28 11.55 5.55
C GLU A 92 16.49 11.73 6.86
N LYS A 93 15.19 11.37 6.88
CA LYS A 93 14.36 11.47 8.09
C LYS A 93 14.89 10.55 9.20
N ASN A 94 15.43 9.38 8.87
CA ASN A 94 16.06 8.50 9.87
C ASN A 94 17.26 9.17 10.52
N GLN A 95 18.15 9.79 9.73
CA GLN A 95 19.32 10.52 10.28
C GLN A 95 18.91 11.72 11.14
N MET A 96 17.86 12.43 10.77
CA MET A 96 17.39 13.60 11.49
C MET A 96 16.66 13.25 12.79
N LEU A 97 15.76 12.26 12.76
CA LEU A 97 14.79 12.00 13.83
C LEU A 97 15.13 10.77 14.68
N LEU A 98 15.89 9.81 14.14
CA LEU A 98 16.11 8.49 14.73
C LEU A 98 17.60 8.15 14.79
N ARG A 99 18.41 9.15 15.13
CA ARG A 99 19.87 9.05 15.15
C ARG A 99 20.35 7.91 16.04
N GLY A 100 21.23 7.07 15.48
CA GLY A 100 21.80 5.90 16.17
C GLY A 100 21.05 4.59 15.91
N TYR A 101 19.89 4.64 15.22
CA TYR A 101 19.11 3.45 14.84
C TYR A 101 19.21 3.10 13.36
N GLU A 102 19.91 3.92 12.54
CA GLU A 102 19.95 3.79 11.09
C GLU A 102 20.43 2.42 10.62
N GLY A 103 21.37 1.82 11.37
CA GLY A 103 21.97 0.52 11.04
C GLY A 103 21.00 -0.66 11.03
N LYS A 104 19.87 -0.54 11.75
CA LYS A 104 18.84 -1.59 11.82
C LYS A 104 17.55 -1.26 11.08
N MET A 105 17.46 -0.09 10.45
CA MET A 105 16.30 0.34 9.68
C MET A 105 16.45 0.05 8.19
N PHE A 106 15.42 -0.55 7.60
CA PHE A 106 15.40 -0.96 6.19
C PHE A 106 14.07 -0.59 5.53
N PRO A 107 14.06 -0.28 4.23
CA PRO A 107 12.82 -0.06 3.50
C PRO A 107 12.04 -1.38 3.38
N LEU A 108 10.73 -1.34 3.67
CA LEU A 108 9.83 -2.47 3.50
C LEU A 108 9.30 -2.57 2.07
N GLY A 109 9.05 -1.44 1.43
CA GLY A 109 8.50 -1.38 0.08
C GLY A 109 7.03 -0.95 0.02
N LEU A 110 6.41 -1.18 -1.14
CA LEU A 110 5.03 -0.80 -1.40
C LEU A 110 4.05 -1.62 -0.55
N TYR A 111 2.96 -0.95 -0.19
CA TYR A 111 1.84 -1.54 0.53
C TYR A 111 0.59 -1.61 -0.37
N PHE A 112 -0.24 -2.66 -0.16
CA PHE A 112 -1.61 -2.68 -0.62
C PHE A 112 -2.50 -3.49 0.33
N ARG A 113 -3.79 -3.16 0.35
CA ARG A 113 -4.74 -3.75 1.30
C ARG A 113 -5.17 -5.16 0.87
N VAL A 114 -4.38 -6.14 1.25
CA VAL A 114 -4.58 -7.56 0.96
C VAL A 114 -4.74 -8.36 2.25
N THR A 115 -5.45 -9.47 2.19
CA THR A 115 -5.57 -10.40 3.34
C THR A 115 -5.54 -11.86 2.89
N HIS A 116 -5.32 -12.75 3.83
CA HIS A 116 -5.41 -14.20 3.66
C HIS A 116 -6.65 -14.73 4.39
N LYS A 117 -7.31 -15.77 3.86
CA LYS A 117 -8.53 -16.35 4.47
C LYS A 117 -8.36 -16.78 5.94
N LYS A 118 -7.13 -17.20 6.31
CA LYS A 118 -6.77 -17.60 7.68
C LYS A 118 -6.18 -16.48 8.52
N ASN A 119 -6.25 -15.22 8.07
CA ASN A 119 -5.74 -14.10 8.84
C ASN A 119 -6.58 -13.92 10.13
N PRO A 120 -5.99 -13.95 11.34
CA PRO A 120 -6.72 -13.91 12.61
C PRO A 120 -7.45 -12.58 12.87
N ILE A 121 -7.00 -11.48 12.26
CA ILE A 121 -7.68 -10.17 12.38
C ILE A 121 -8.90 -10.04 11.46
N ASN A 122 -9.14 -11.00 10.58
CA ASN A 122 -10.36 -11.01 9.78
C ASN A 122 -11.59 -11.18 10.66
N GLU A 123 -12.70 -10.62 10.20
CA GLU A 123 -13.98 -10.91 10.82
C GLU A 123 -14.28 -12.42 10.74
N PRO A 124 -14.71 -13.07 11.84
CA PRO A 124 -15.03 -14.50 11.83
C PRO A 124 -16.11 -14.84 10.80
N LEU A 125 -15.93 -15.96 10.07
CA LEU A 125 -16.85 -16.39 9.01
C LEU A 125 -18.30 -16.50 9.47
N TRP A 126 -18.56 -16.97 10.70
CA TRP A 126 -19.91 -17.11 11.22
C TRP A 126 -20.62 -15.74 11.39
N LYS A 127 -19.88 -14.69 11.81
CA LYS A 127 -20.42 -13.32 11.86
C LYS A 127 -20.74 -12.81 10.45
N SER A 128 -19.87 -13.11 9.50
CA SER A 128 -20.07 -12.75 8.10
C SER A 128 -21.32 -13.42 7.50
N LEU A 129 -21.58 -14.68 7.83
CA LEU A 129 -22.77 -15.43 7.36
C LEU A 129 -24.08 -14.88 7.94
N LEU A 130 -24.05 -14.24 9.11
CA LEU A 130 -25.21 -13.62 9.73
C LEU A 130 -25.53 -12.21 9.18
N LYS A 131 -24.59 -11.56 8.51
CA LYS A 131 -24.75 -10.18 7.98
C LYS A 131 -25.93 -10.02 7.01
N PRO A 132 -26.20 -10.94 6.08
CA PRO A 132 -27.37 -10.84 5.20
C PRO A 132 -28.70 -10.77 5.96
N LEU A 133 -28.82 -11.44 7.11
CA LEU A 133 -30.01 -11.37 7.98
C LEU A 133 -30.21 -9.98 8.59
N MET A 134 -29.15 -9.17 8.63
CA MET A 134 -29.15 -7.79 9.12
C MET A 134 -29.13 -6.77 7.97
N GLY A 135 -29.38 -7.19 6.72
CA GLY A 135 -29.31 -6.32 5.53
C GLY A 135 -27.89 -5.85 5.18
N LYS A 136 -26.84 -6.50 5.71
CA LYS A 136 -25.44 -6.15 5.46
C LYS A 136 -24.77 -7.15 4.52
N ALA A 137 -23.86 -6.69 3.67
CA ALA A 137 -23.08 -7.58 2.81
C ALA A 137 -22.14 -8.48 3.66
N PRO A 138 -21.98 -9.77 3.28
CA PRO A 138 -21.03 -10.66 3.94
C PRO A 138 -19.59 -10.13 3.79
N ALA A 139 -18.75 -10.40 4.81
CA ALA A 139 -17.33 -10.06 4.71
C ALA A 139 -16.68 -10.82 3.56
N ARG A 140 -15.90 -10.13 2.76
CA ARG A 140 -15.16 -10.71 1.63
C ARG A 140 -13.68 -10.54 1.88
N TYR A 141 -12.93 -11.59 1.59
CA TYR A 141 -11.48 -11.57 1.72
C TYR A 141 -10.85 -11.21 0.38
N PHE A 142 -10.10 -10.14 0.34
CA PHE A 142 -9.36 -9.70 -0.83
C PHE A 142 -7.97 -10.33 -0.79
N VAL A 143 -7.91 -11.56 -1.28
CA VAL A 143 -6.68 -12.38 -1.36
C VAL A 143 -5.78 -11.91 -2.51
N PRO A 144 -4.46 -12.24 -2.50
CA PRO A 144 -3.52 -11.76 -3.51
C PRO A 144 -3.94 -12.01 -4.96
N GLU A 145 -4.62 -13.14 -5.22
CA GLU A 145 -5.07 -13.53 -6.55
C GLU A 145 -6.13 -12.59 -7.15
N VAL A 146 -6.88 -11.87 -6.29
CA VAL A 146 -7.88 -10.88 -6.75
C VAL A 146 -7.21 -9.62 -7.29
N PHE A 147 -5.99 -9.33 -6.85
CA PHE A 147 -5.22 -8.16 -7.30
C PHE A 147 -4.32 -8.48 -8.49
N ALA A 148 -3.81 -9.70 -8.57
CA ALA A 148 -2.82 -10.07 -9.56
C ALA A 148 -3.38 -9.96 -10.99
N GLY A 149 -2.73 -9.13 -11.80
CA GLY A 149 -3.03 -8.95 -13.22
C GLY A 149 -1.91 -9.46 -14.11
N LYS A 150 -2.18 -9.42 -15.42
CA LYS A 150 -1.19 -9.68 -16.45
C LYS A 150 -1.02 -8.43 -17.31
N PRO A 151 0.19 -8.18 -17.85
CA PRO A 151 0.39 -7.10 -18.80
C PRO A 151 -0.33 -7.46 -20.11
N GLU A 152 -1.31 -6.65 -20.50
CA GLU A 152 -2.10 -6.84 -21.71
C GLU A 152 -1.98 -5.59 -22.59
N ARG A 153 -1.97 -5.81 -23.93
CA ARG A 153 -2.13 -4.75 -24.91
C ARG A 153 -3.62 -4.48 -25.13
N GLU A 154 -3.95 -3.23 -25.41
CA GLU A 154 -5.34 -2.77 -25.52
C GLU A 154 -6.06 -3.30 -26.79
N GLY A 155 -5.30 -3.72 -27.81
CA GLY A 155 -5.85 -4.01 -29.14
C GLY A 155 -6.43 -2.73 -29.77
N ASP A 156 -7.61 -2.86 -30.43
CA ASP A 156 -8.25 -1.74 -31.13
C ASP A 156 -9.18 -0.90 -30.23
N ARG A 157 -9.32 -1.26 -28.94
CA ARG A 157 -10.16 -0.48 -28.02
C ARG A 157 -9.47 0.79 -27.53
N PRO A 158 -10.23 1.84 -27.21
CA PRO A 158 -9.68 3.04 -26.58
C PRO A 158 -8.99 2.74 -25.24
N VAL A 159 -7.89 3.45 -24.98
CA VAL A 159 -7.20 3.43 -23.68
C VAL A 159 -8.12 3.95 -22.59
N ARG A 160 -8.22 3.22 -21.48
CA ARG A 160 -9.07 3.56 -20.34
C ARG A 160 -8.21 4.01 -19.16
N ILE A 161 -8.62 5.13 -18.54
CA ILE A 161 -7.88 5.80 -17.46
C ILE A 161 -8.73 5.74 -16.19
N LEU A 162 -8.12 5.40 -15.05
CA LEU A 162 -8.79 5.28 -13.76
C LEU A 162 -8.18 6.24 -12.71
N PHE A 163 -9.06 7.06 -12.08
CA PHE A 163 -8.72 7.79 -10.87
C PHE A 163 -9.92 7.92 -9.92
N LEU A 164 -10.12 6.93 -9.06
CA LEU A 164 -11.13 6.97 -8.00
C LEU A 164 -10.43 7.23 -6.66
N THR A 165 -10.92 8.21 -5.89
CA THR A 165 -10.28 8.60 -4.63
C THR A 165 -11.29 9.09 -3.60
N GLN A 166 -10.82 9.50 -2.42
CA GLN A 166 -11.60 10.11 -1.35
C GLN A 166 -10.94 11.41 -0.92
N LEU A 167 -11.70 12.28 -0.26
CA LEU A 167 -11.16 13.46 0.40
C LEU A 167 -10.87 13.15 1.88
N TRP A 168 -9.85 13.83 2.42
CA TRP A 168 -9.48 13.76 3.82
C TRP A 168 -10.16 14.89 4.58
N ASN A 169 -10.71 14.59 5.78
CA ASN A 169 -11.23 15.62 6.67
C ASN A 169 -10.09 16.57 7.09
N ASP A 170 -10.17 17.82 6.66
CA ASP A 170 -9.16 18.87 6.87
C ASP A 170 -9.46 19.76 8.10
N HIS A 171 -10.50 19.42 8.85
CA HIS A 171 -10.91 20.06 10.10
C HIS A 171 -11.04 19.03 11.24
N GLU A 172 -10.31 17.92 11.19
CA GLU A 172 -10.42 16.87 12.20
C GLU A 172 -9.78 17.32 13.53
N PRO A 173 -10.51 17.25 14.67
CA PRO A 173 -9.95 17.60 15.95
C PRO A 173 -8.74 16.75 16.32
N GLY A 174 -7.70 17.37 16.86
CA GLY A 174 -6.49 16.68 17.30
C GLY A 174 -5.33 16.71 16.31
N PHE A 175 -5.54 17.24 15.09
CA PHE A 175 -4.47 17.47 14.13
C PHE A 175 -3.95 18.91 14.16
N SER A 176 -2.66 19.07 13.90
CA SER A 176 -2.03 20.38 13.78
C SER A 176 -2.56 21.18 12.57
N GLN A 177 -2.30 22.48 12.55
CA GLN A 177 -2.64 23.31 11.38
C GLN A 177 -1.88 22.87 10.12
N GLU A 178 -0.65 22.36 10.27
CA GLU A 178 0.17 21.88 9.17
C GLU A 178 -0.42 20.61 8.56
N GLU A 179 -0.79 19.64 9.38
CA GLU A 179 -1.47 18.41 8.93
C GLU A 179 -2.82 18.69 8.26
N ASN A 180 -3.58 19.67 8.75
CA ASN A 180 -4.82 20.08 8.10
C ASN A 180 -4.56 20.80 6.75
N ARG A 181 -3.50 21.61 6.63
CA ARG A 181 -3.08 22.22 5.35
C ARG A 181 -2.66 21.18 4.33
N GLU A 182 -1.91 20.14 4.75
CA GLU A 182 -1.56 19.01 3.88
C GLU A 182 -2.81 18.34 3.32
N ARG A 183 -3.83 18.08 4.15
CA ARG A 183 -5.10 17.48 3.74
C ARG A 183 -5.86 18.36 2.73
N THR A 184 -5.94 19.66 3.01
CA THR A 184 -6.55 20.64 2.10
C THR A 184 -5.84 20.61 0.73
N TYR A 185 -4.51 20.62 0.72
CA TYR A 185 -3.71 20.55 -0.50
C TYR A 185 -3.98 19.27 -1.29
N ILE A 186 -3.94 18.11 -0.61
CA ILE A 186 -4.22 16.81 -1.24
C ILE A 186 -5.64 16.77 -1.82
N ASN A 187 -6.62 17.28 -1.09
CA ASN A 187 -8.02 17.34 -1.53
C ASN A 187 -8.17 18.17 -2.80
N GLN A 188 -7.60 19.37 -2.81
CA GLN A 188 -7.67 20.28 -3.95
C GLN A 188 -6.99 19.67 -5.19
N MET A 189 -5.79 19.10 -5.02
CA MET A 189 -5.07 18.42 -6.12
C MET A 189 -5.92 17.29 -6.73
N ARG A 190 -6.57 16.47 -5.91
CA ARG A 190 -7.45 15.39 -6.37
C ARG A 190 -8.63 15.91 -7.18
N ILE A 191 -9.30 16.94 -6.69
CA ILE A 191 -10.44 17.58 -7.35
C ILE A 191 -10.04 18.13 -8.72
N ASP A 192 -8.94 18.87 -8.76
CA ASP A 192 -8.48 19.54 -9.98
C ASP A 192 -8.02 18.54 -11.05
N ILE A 193 -7.32 17.48 -10.64
CA ILE A 193 -6.94 16.39 -11.55
C ILE A 193 -8.19 15.70 -12.14
N ILE A 194 -9.20 15.38 -11.31
CA ILE A 194 -10.40 14.70 -11.79
C ILE A 194 -11.14 15.60 -12.80
N ARG A 195 -11.34 16.89 -12.49
CA ARG A 195 -12.00 17.83 -13.39
C ARG A 195 -11.24 17.98 -14.72
N ALA A 196 -9.92 18.11 -14.65
CA ALA A 196 -9.09 18.25 -15.83
C ALA A 196 -9.12 17.02 -16.73
N LEU A 197 -9.04 15.82 -16.14
CA LEU A 197 -9.10 14.55 -16.89
C LEU A 197 -10.48 14.29 -17.48
N ARG A 198 -11.57 14.56 -16.75
CA ARG A 198 -12.95 14.46 -17.30
C ARG A 198 -13.12 15.36 -18.52
N LYS A 199 -12.63 16.61 -18.43
CA LYS A 199 -12.70 17.58 -19.54
C LYS A 199 -11.91 17.08 -20.76
N ARG A 200 -10.74 16.46 -20.55
CA ARG A 200 -9.83 16.08 -21.64
C ARG A 200 -10.17 14.72 -22.28
N TYR A 201 -10.57 13.74 -21.50
CA TYR A 201 -10.70 12.35 -21.94
C TYR A 201 -12.13 11.83 -21.98
N GLY A 202 -13.13 12.58 -21.47
CA GLY A 202 -14.54 12.19 -21.52
C GLY A 202 -14.77 10.76 -21.03
N ASP A 203 -15.42 9.94 -21.85
CA ASP A 203 -15.81 8.55 -21.51
C ASP A 203 -14.60 7.60 -21.35
N ALA A 204 -13.43 7.96 -21.85
CA ALA A 204 -12.21 7.18 -21.65
C ALA A 204 -11.67 7.30 -20.22
N PHE A 205 -12.12 8.28 -19.45
CA PHE A 205 -11.72 8.53 -18.06
C PHE A 205 -12.83 8.10 -17.09
N ILE A 206 -12.49 7.17 -16.20
CA ILE A 206 -13.32 6.74 -15.08
C ILE A 206 -12.72 7.32 -13.82
N GLY A 207 -13.33 8.38 -13.29
CA GLY A 207 -12.74 9.05 -12.13
C GLY A 207 -13.72 9.90 -11.36
N GLY A 208 -13.50 9.98 -10.05
CA GLY A 208 -14.30 10.78 -9.15
C GLY A 208 -14.06 10.45 -7.68
N LEU A 209 -14.92 10.97 -6.85
CA LEU A 209 -14.87 10.90 -5.39
C LEU A 209 -15.90 9.91 -4.87
N ASN A 210 -15.59 9.25 -3.75
CA ASN A 210 -16.59 8.54 -2.97
C ASN A 210 -17.62 9.53 -2.40
N ASP A 211 -18.84 9.06 -2.17
CA ASP A 211 -19.87 9.86 -1.52
C ASP A 211 -19.57 10.00 -0.01
N SER A 212 -19.27 11.22 0.42
CA SER A 212 -19.00 11.62 1.79
C SER A 212 -19.54 13.03 2.03
N ALA A 213 -19.71 13.42 3.30
CA ALA A 213 -20.12 14.79 3.63
C ALA A 213 -19.17 15.83 3.01
N LEU A 214 -17.87 15.59 3.12
CA LEU A 214 -16.83 16.48 2.58
C LEU A 214 -16.88 16.55 1.04
N SER A 215 -17.09 15.40 0.36
CA SER A 215 -17.22 15.39 -1.10
C SER A 215 -18.46 16.13 -1.59
N ARG A 216 -19.56 16.06 -0.84
CA ARG A 216 -20.80 16.82 -1.12
C ARG A 216 -20.61 18.32 -0.94
N GLU A 217 -19.77 18.72 0.00
CA GLU A 217 -19.46 20.12 0.27
C GLU A 217 -18.50 20.70 -0.78
N TRP A 218 -17.39 20.00 -1.07
CA TRP A 218 -16.30 20.54 -1.89
C TRP A 218 -16.48 20.34 -3.40
N ALA A 219 -17.00 19.20 -3.80
CA ALA A 219 -17.09 18.82 -5.22
C ALA A 219 -18.24 17.83 -5.48
N PRO A 220 -19.51 18.27 -5.30
CA PRO A 220 -20.68 17.41 -5.49
C PRO A 220 -20.80 16.88 -6.93
N ASP A 221 -20.26 17.63 -7.92
CA ASP A 221 -20.17 17.28 -9.32
C ASP A 221 -19.24 16.09 -9.63
N LEU A 222 -18.37 15.72 -8.67
CA LEU A 222 -17.40 14.67 -8.85
C LEU A 222 -17.77 13.35 -8.13
N ILE A 223 -18.88 13.32 -7.41
CA ILE A 223 -19.30 12.13 -6.66
C ILE A 223 -19.66 11.02 -7.64
N MET A 224 -19.06 9.86 -7.42
CA MET A 224 -19.36 8.64 -8.17
C MET A 224 -20.50 7.86 -7.50
N PRO A 225 -21.33 7.14 -8.29
CA PRO A 225 -22.29 6.20 -7.73
C PRO A 225 -21.61 5.21 -6.77
N ALA A 226 -22.28 4.84 -5.68
CA ALA A 226 -21.73 4.01 -4.62
C ALA A 226 -21.15 2.67 -5.12
N GLU A 227 -21.71 2.13 -6.19
CA GLU A 227 -21.23 0.90 -6.85
C GLU A 227 -19.78 1.00 -7.32
N PHE A 228 -19.34 2.18 -7.83
CA PHE A 228 -17.97 2.39 -8.31
C PHE A 228 -16.93 2.41 -7.16
N THR A 229 -17.37 2.72 -5.96
CA THR A 229 -16.51 2.77 -4.76
C THR A 229 -16.58 1.49 -3.92
N GLU A 230 -17.54 0.59 -4.23
CA GLU A 230 -17.58 -0.75 -3.65
C GLU A 230 -16.31 -1.51 -4.05
N ARG A 231 -15.63 -2.10 -3.08
CA ARG A 231 -14.29 -2.66 -3.22
C ARG A 231 -14.14 -3.65 -4.39
N ARG A 232 -15.13 -4.51 -4.60
CA ARG A 232 -15.07 -5.51 -5.68
C ARG A 232 -15.20 -4.87 -7.06
N HIS A 233 -16.15 -3.95 -7.19
CA HIS A 233 -16.36 -3.24 -8.44
C HIS A 233 -15.13 -2.37 -8.77
N TYR A 234 -14.60 -1.65 -7.76
CA TYR A 234 -13.35 -0.90 -7.89
C TYR A 234 -12.20 -1.77 -8.42
N LEU A 235 -11.98 -2.98 -7.86
CA LEU A 235 -10.95 -3.88 -8.36
C LEU A 235 -11.22 -4.36 -9.79
N SER A 236 -12.47 -4.59 -10.16
CA SER A 236 -12.86 -4.89 -11.55
C SER A 236 -12.52 -3.71 -12.49
N LEU A 237 -12.74 -2.46 -12.05
CA LEU A 237 -12.33 -1.28 -12.80
C LEU A 237 -10.81 -1.18 -12.93
N VAL A 238 -10.06 -1.43 -11.85
CA VAL A 238 -8.59 -1.49 -11.93
C VAL A 238 -8.14 -2.49 -13.00
N HIS A 239 -8.73 -3.69 -13.02
CA HIS A 239 -8.39 -4.70 -14.05
C HIS A 239 -8.77 -4.29 -15.46
N SER A 240 -9.89 -3.57 -15.64
CA SER A 240 -10.39 -3.16 -16.96
C SER A 240 -9.73 -1.92 -17.54
N CYS A 241 -9.04 -1.12 -16.72
CA CYS A 241 -8.34 0.09 -17.16
C CYS A 241 -6.88 -0.18 -17.50
N ASP A 242 -6.29 0.71 -18.29
CA ASP A 242 -4.91 0.60 -18.79
C ASP A 242 -3.95 1.46 -18.01
N ILE A 243 -4.40 2.68 -17.67
CA ILE A 243 -3.66 3.67 -16.91
C ILE A 243 -4.38 3.92 -15.60
N CYS A 244 -3.66 3.82 -14.49
CA CYS A 244 -4.19 4.09 -13.16
C CYS A 244 -3.41 5.26 -12.54
N ILE A 245 -4.15 6.19 -11.91
CA ILE A 245 -3.55 7.37 -11.31
C ILE A 245 -3.54 7.21 -9.79
N GLY A 246 -2.35 7.38 -9.19
CA GLY A 246 -2.13 7.41 -7.76
C GLY A 246 -1.90 8.84 -7.27
N SER A 247 -2.39 9.13 -6.08
CA SER A 247 -2.11 10.38 -5.38
C SER A 247 -1.42 10.10 -4.04
N MET A 248 -0.72 11.09 -3.54
CA MET A 248 -0.07 11.07 -2.24
C MET A 248 -1.09 10.79 -1.13
N GLY A 249 -0.67 10.02 -0.13
CA GLY A 249 -1.36 9.84 1.14
C GLY A 249 -0.93 10.91 2.16
N LEU A 250 -1.45 10.82 3.39
CA LEU A 250 -1.02 11.70 4.48
C LEU A 250 0.46 11.48 4.80
N PHE A 251 1.12 12.53 5.28
CA PHE A 251 2.55 12.52 5.64
C PHE A 251 3.46 12.12 4.47
N GLU A 252 3.10 12.57 3.25
CA GLU A 252 3.80 12.23 2.00
C GLU A 252 3.84 10.72 1.70
N SER A 253 3.01 9.92 2.36
CA SER A 253 3.03 8.45 2.21
C SER A 253 2.60 8.00 0.82
N ILE A 254 3.17 6.88 0.37
CA ILE A 254 2.77 6.26 -0.89
C ILE A 254 1.41 5.59 -0.69
N GLY A 255 0.40 6.02 -1.44
CA GLY A 255 -0.94 5.48 -1.32
C GLY A 255 -1.00 3.97 -1.59
N GLY A 256 -1.78 3.23 -0.80
CA GLY A 256 -1.93 1.78 -0.98
C GLY A 256 -2.47 1.36 -2.36
N LYS A 257 -3.15 2.26 -3.07
CA LYS A 257 -3.60 2.04 -4.45
C LYS A 257 -2.45 1.86 -5.43
N THR A 258 -1.30 2.52 -5.22
CA THR A 258 -0.11 2.32 -6.04
C THR A 258 0.33 0.85 -6.02
N GLY A 259 0.36 0.23 -4.83
CA GLY A 259 0.64 -1.21 -4.72
C GLY A 259 -0.41 -2.09 -5.42
N GLU A 260 -1.69 -1.71 -5.38
CA GLU A 260 -2.76 -2.42 -6.10
C GLU A 260 -2.58 -2.33 -7.62
N TYR A 261 -2.20 -1.17 -8.12
CA TYR A 261 -1.96 -0.95 -9.56
C TYR A 261 -0.74 -1.74 -10.06
N VAL A 262 0.31 -1.79 -9.25
CA VAL A 262 1.49 -2.64 -9.52
C VAL A 262 1.08 -4.11 -9.55
N ALA A 263 0.32 -4.59 -8.54
CA ALA A 263 -0.16 -5.97 -8.50
C ALA A 263 -1.06 -6.32 -9.71
N ALA A 264 -1.85 -5.36 -10.17
CA ALA A 264 -2.72 -5.50 -11.33
C ALA A 264 -2.01 -5.29 -12.68
N ALA A 265 -0.68 -5.12 -12.68
CA ALA A 265 0.14 -4.90 -13.89
C ALA A 265 -0.36 -3.71 -14.74
N LYS A 266 -0.58 -2.55 -14.11
CA LYS A 266 -1.09 -1.35 -14.81
C LYS A 266 0.03 -0.39 -15.17
N ALA A 267 -0.19 0.45 -16.20
CA ALA A 267 0.61 1.65 -16.38
C ALA A 267 0.17 2.69 -15.35
N ILE A 268 1.13 3.35 -14.72
CA ILE A 268 0.88 4.17 -13.53
C ILE A 268 1.36 5.60 -13.77
N VAL A 269 0.49 6.56 -13.48
CA VAL A 269 0.84 7.97 -13.26
C VAL A 269 0.65 8.21 -11.77
N ASN A 270 1.69 8.63 -11.06
CA ASN A 270 1.62 8.79 -9.61
C ASN A 270 2.21 10.13 -9.18
N GLU A 271 1.60 10.75 -8.18
CA GLU A 271 2.22 11.89 -7.52
C GLU A 271 3.62 11.49 -7.02
N ARG A 272 4.59 12.41 -7.06
CA ARG A 272 5.98 12.14 -6.73
C ARG A 272 6.12 11.33 -5.43
N LEU A 273 6.98 10.33 -5.44
CA LEU A 273 7.23 9.50 -4.26
C LEU A 273 8.33 10.12 -3.40
N HIS A 274 8.04 10.31 -2.12
CA HIS A 274 8.95 10.91 -1.14
C HIS A 274 9.70 9.86 -0.28
N TYR A 275 9.30 8.59 -0.38
CA TYR A 275 9.90 7.50 0.38
C TYR A 275 10.58 6.48 -0.52
N THR A 276 11.63 5.86 0.01
CA THR A 276 12.39 4.81 -0.67
C THR A 276 11.57 3.53 -0.76
N VAL A 277 11.48 2.99 -1.97
CA VAL A 277 10.85 1.71 -2.26
C VAL A 277 11.93 0.66 -2.54
N THR A 278 11.74 -0.56 -2.07
CA THR A 278 12.69 -1.67 -2.25
C THR A 278 12.80 -2.10 -3.70
N GLY A 279 13.94 -2.70 -4.05
CA GLY A 279 14.19 -3.22 -5.40
C GLY A 279 14.51 -2.12 -6.39
N ASP A 280 14.09 -2.32 -7.63
CA ASP A 280 14.35 -1.44 -8.77
C ASP A 280 13.16 -0.55 -9.15
N PHE A 281 12.24 -0.27 -8.20
CA PHE A 281 11.08 0.57 -8.44
C PHE A 281 11.50 2.00 -8.76
N ALA A 282 11.29 2.42 -10.00
CA ALA A 282 11.82 3.68 -10.50
C ALA A 282 10.84 4.40 -11.41
N GLU A 283 10.92 5.74 -11.38
CA GLU A 283 10.26 6.61 -12.34
C GLU A 283 10.73 6.32 -13.76
N GLY A 284 9.85 6.50 -14.73
CA GLY A 284 10.09 6.18 -16.15
C GLY A 284 9.98 4.69 -16.47
N LYS A 285 10.16 3.81 -15.49
CA LYS A 285 10.05 2.35 -15.64
C LYS A 285 8.72 1.80 -15.11
N HIS A 286 8.37 2.14 -13.87
CA HIS A 286 7.21 1.59 -13.17
C HIS A 286 6.04 2.57 -13.06
N TYR A 287 6.35 3.87 -13.15
CA TYR A 287 5.38 4.95 -13.12
C TYR A 287 5.96 6.21 -13.79
N LEU A 288 5.08 7.14 -14.19
CA LEU A 288 5.46 8.52 -14.49
C LEU A 288 5.03 9.41 -13.34
N SER A 289 5.91 10.29 -12.86
CA SER A 289 5.62 11.18 -11.74
C SER A 289 4.97 12.48 -12.17
N PHE A 290 4.26 13.11 -11.22
CA PHE A 290 3.77 14.46 -11.33
C PHE A 290 3.77 15.19 -9.97
N GLU A 291 3.83 16.51 -10.00
CA GLU A 291 3.71 17.40 -8.83
C GLU A 291 2.63 18.48 -9.05
N THR A 292 2.14 18.62 -10.29
CA THR A 292 1.08 19.56 -10.66
C THR A 292 0.02 18.88 -11.53
N VAL A 293 -1.16 19.49 -11.61
CA VAL A 293 -2.25 19.02 -12.49
C VAL A 293 -1.78 18.94 -13.94
N GLU A 294 -1.04 19.94 -14.41
CA GLU A 294 -0.52 19.97 -15.78
C GLU A 294 0.46 18.82 -16.05
N GLN A 295 1.39 18.56 -15.13
CA GLN A 295 2.30 17.42 -15.24
C GLN A 295 1.55 16.10 -15.24
N CYS A 296 0.49 15.95 -14.43
CA CYS A 296 -0.37 14.77 -14.45
C CYS A 296 -1.00 14.56 -15.83
N LEU A 297 -1.60 15.61 -16.41
CA LEU A 297 -2.19 15.56 -17.74
C LEU A 297 -1.17 15.17 -18.82
N ASN A 298 0.04 15.71 -18.76
CA ASN A 298 1.12 15.42 -19.71
C ASN A 298 1.61 13.98 -19.56
N ALA A 299 1.76 13.48 -18.33
CA ALA A 299 2.14 12.08 -18.06
C ALA A 299 1.07 11.11 -18.58
N VAL A 300 -0.21 11.40 -18.32
CA VAL A 300 -1.33 10.61 -18.86
C VAL A 300 -1.32 10.63 -20.38
N GLN A 301 -1.17 11.81 -21.00
CA GLN A 301 -1.12 11.96 -22.46
C GLN A 301 0.00 11.10 -23.05
N ARG A 302 1.20 11.18 -22.49
CA ARG A 302 2.34 10.37 -22.94
C ARG A 302 2.03 8.88 -22.90
N LEU A 303 1.39 8.38 -21.83
CA LEU A 303 0.98 6.98 -21.75
C LEU A 303 -0.19 6.63 -22.69
N VAL A 304 -1.07 7.58 -23.04
CA VAL A 304 -2.14 7.36 -24.03
C VAL A 304 -1.57 7.25 -25.43
N GLU A 305 -0.62 8.12 -25.80
CA GLU A 305 -0.03 8.21 -27.15
C GLU A 305 1.04 7.14 -27.41
N ASP A 306 1.83 6.76 -26.39
CA ASP A 306 2.93 5.79 -26.51
C ASP A 306 2.49 4.41 -26.00
N ALA A 307 2.00 3.57 -26.89
CA ALA A 307 1.55 2.20 -26.58
C ALA A 307 2.70 1.30 -26.11
N GLU A 308 3.92 1.49 -26.64
CA GLU A 308 5.07 0.67 -26.26
C GLU A 308 5.56 1.03 -24.84
N LEU A 309 5.67 2.30 -24.51
CA LEU A 309 5.99 2.75 -23.15
C LEU A 309 4.95 2.23 -22.16
N ARG A 310 3.66 2.38 -22.49
CA ARG A 310 2.56 1.89 -21.66
C ARG A 310 2.64 0.39 -21.42
N PHE A 311 2.89 -0.40 -22.45
CA PHE A 311 3.02 -1.84 -22.33
C PHE A 311 4.29 -2.25 -21.58
N ALA A 312 5.43 -1.63 -21.83
CA ALA A 312 6.67 -1.86 -21.10
C ALA A 312 6.51 -1.59 -19.60
N MET A 313 5.80 -0.53 -19.23
CA MET A 313 5.49 -0.21 -17.83
C MET A 313 4.60 -1.27 -17.18
N LYS A 314 3.58 -1.77 -17.88
CA LYS A 314 2.73 -2.88 -17.42
C LYS A 314 3.57 -4.14 -17.16
N GLN A 315 4.51 -4.47 -18.05
CA GLN A 315 5.43 -5.61 -17.88
C GLN A 315 6.35 -5.42 -16.67
N ALA A 316 6.95 -4.24 -16.54
CA ALA A 316 7.82 -3.93 -15.40
C ALA A 316 7.07 -4.04 -14.07
N ASN A 317 5.83 -3.56 -14.00
CA ASN A 317 4.99 -3.67 -12.80
C ASN A 317 4.60 -5.11 -12.48
N ALA A 318 4.27 -5.94 -13.48
CA ALA A 318 4.03 -7.36 -13.29
C ALA A 318 5.26 -8.09 -12.74
N GLU A 319 6.44 -7.80 -13.27
CA GLU A 319 7.70 -8.37 -12.77
C GLU A 319 8.02 -7.89 -11.36
N TYR A 320 7.85 -6.59 -11.10
CA TYR A 320 8.08 -6.03 -9.77
C TYR A 320 7.16 -6.67 -8.73
N TYR A 321 5.87 -6.88 -9.04
CA TYR A 321 4.95 -7.61 -8.17
C TYR A 321 5.48 -8.99 -7.79
N GLN A 322 5.96 -9.76 -8.77
CA GLN A 322 6.46 -11.10 -8.53
C GLN A 322 7.80 -11.14 -7.75
N LYS A 323 8.63 -10.10 -7.89
CA LYS A 323 9.98 -10.07 -7.29
C LYS A 323 10.03 -9.37 -5.92
N PHE A 324 9.10 -8.42 -5.64
CA PHE A 324 9.22 -7.55 -4.47
C PHE A 324 7.90 -7.32 -3.71
N LEU A 325 6.73 -7.30 -4.38
CA LEU A 325 5.49 -6.84 -3.76
C LEU A 325 4.53 -7.96 -3.35
N ARG A 326 4.52 -9.10 -4.05
CA ARG A 326 3.67 -10.24 -3.66
C ARG A 326 3.94 -10.60 -2.19
N PRO A 327 2.91 -10.76 -1.33
CA PRO A 327 3.10 -10.78 0.12
C PRO A 327 4.12 -11.79 0.62
N ASP A 328 4.13 -13.01 0.07
CA ASP A 328 5.11 -14.05 0.42
C ASP A 328 6.53 -13.67 0.00
N VAL A 329 6.68 -13.06 -1.17
CA VAL A 329 7.99 -12.64 -1.67
C VAL A 329 8.52 -11.44 -0.88
N LEU A 330 7.65 -10.48 -0.55
CA LEU A 330 8.01 -9.33 0.28
C LEU A 330 8.60 -9.80 1.61
N VAL A 331 7.90 -10.66 2.36
CA VAL A 331 8.43 -11.16 3.65
C VAL A 331 9.65 -12.06 3.45
N LYS A 332 9.71 -12.88 2.40
CA LYS A 332 10.89 -13.70 2.08
C LYS A 332 12.12 -12.84 1.82
N ASN A 333 11.98 -11.72 1.12
CA ASN A 333 13.07 -10.79 0.87
C ASN A 333 13.58 -10.14 2.16
N THR A 334 12.69 -9.82 3.11
CA THR A 334 13.13 -9.31 4.42
C THR A 334 13.89 -10.35 5.22
N LEU A 335 13.44 -11.61 5.23
CA LEU A 335 14.15 -12.71 5.90
C LEU A 335 15.51 -12.99 5.25
N ALA A 336 15.61 -12.93 3.92
CA ALA A 336 16.88 -13.08 3.21
C ALA A 336 17.88 -11.94 3.55
N LEU A 337 17.39 -10.71 3.78
CA LEU A 337 18.23 -9.62 4.26
C LEU A 337 18.74 -9.92 5.67
N VAL A 338 17.89 -10.41 6.57
CA VAL A 338 18.30 -10.84 7.92
C VAL A 338 19.39 -11.90 7.84
N ASP A 339 19.19 -12.95 7.03
CA ASP A 339 20.19 -14.00 6.82
C ASP A 339 21.54 -13.45 6.34
N SER A 340 21.49 -12.51 5.38
CA SER A 340 22.72 -11.89 4.84
C SER A 340 23.49 -11.06 5.87
N ARG A 341 22.79 -10.46 6.82
CA ARG A 341 23.39 -9.67 7.91
C ARG A 341 24.00 -10.57 8.97
N ILE A 342 23.29 -11.63 9.38
CA ILE A 342 23.82 -12.62 10.32
C ILE A 342 25.11 -13.24 9.77
N ALA A 343 25.13 -13.68 8.50
CA ALA A 343 26.31 -14.24 7.88
C ALA A 343 27.50 -13.28 7.80
N ARG A 344 27.26 -11.98 7.75
CA ARG A 344 28.34 -10.96 7.79
C ARG A 344 28.87 -10.78 9.22
N GLU A 345 28.01 -10.77 10.23
CA GLU A 345 28.40 -10.70 11.64
C GLU A 345 29.30 -11.89 12.01
N GLU A 346 28.89 -13.11 11.66
CA GLU A 346 29.66 -14.34 11.86
C GLU A 346 31.05 -14.34 11.20
N ASN A 347 31.17 -13.71 10.01
CA ASN A 347 32.46 -13.62 9.28
C ASN A 347 33.39 -12.50 9.79
N VAL A 348 32.92 -11.57 10.60
CA VAL A 348 33.76 -10.50 11.18
C VAL A 348 34.33 -10.91 12.54
N GLU A 349 33.74 -11.92 13.22
CA GLU A 349 34.22 -12.47 14.48
C GLU A 349 35.32 -13.55 14.34
N ILE A 350 35.70 -13.89 13.11
CA ILE A 350 36.80 -14.82 12.77
C ILE A 350 38.01 -14.01 12.29
#